data_8a1796a508aaee1ed36919386d6b5c1f
#
_entry.id   8a1796a508aaee1ed36919386d6b5c1f
#
_cell.length_a   1.000
_cell.length_b   1.000
_cell.length_c   1.000
_cell.angle_alpha   90.00
_cell.angle_beta   90.00
_cell.angle_gamma   90.00
#
_symmetry.space_group_name_H-M   'P 1'
#
loop_
_entity.id
_entity.type
_entity.pdbx_description
1 polymer ?
#
loop_
_entity_poly.entity_id
_entity_poly.type
_entity_poly.pdbx_seq_one_letter_code
_entity_poly.pdbx_strand_id
1 'polypeptide(L)'
;MKMLTELREKNILRMLKERQFVKVNEIMQENDASISTVRRDLKRLEAAGKLQRIYGGARLETNLQDETDFRVKSKLNLLEKNEIGKRAAELVQDNEVIFLDAGTSTASMIAYLAELKGLLVVTNGLSIASLLSDFDIKTCLVGGQLKNKTRALIGAEVVDRLRTFRFDRCFMGTNGIDRVQGLTTPDIQEAQIKSTAIEQSRDAYVLADCSKFDQTSFARFADLQDVTIIADECPEWLKTDQQLNYLEVQK
;
A
#
# COMPACT_ATOMS: atom_id res chain seq x y z
N MET A 1 -28.20 21.34 -12.55
CA MET A 1 -27.51 22.50 -13.18
C MET A 1 -26.06 22.11 -13.39
N LYS A 2 -25.55 22.03 -14.64
CA LYS A 2 -24.17 21.63 -14.88
C LYS A 2 -23.21 22.60 -14.20
N MET A 3 -22.37 22.12 -13.29
CA MET A 3 -21.35 22.92 -12.61
C MET A 3 -20.38 23.55 -13.65
N LEU A 4 -20.07 24.85 -13.48
CA LEU A 4 -19.11 25.56 -14.34
C LEU A 4 -17.73 24.86 -14.24
N THR A 5 -17.00 24.80 -15.33
CA THR A 5 -15.71 24.12 -15.42
C THR A 5 -14.71 24.55 -14.35
N GLU A 6 -14.57 25.87 -14.16
CA GLU A 6 -13.65 26.43 -13.15
C GLU A 6 -14.01 26.03 -11.71
N LEU A 7 -15.32 25.98 -11.41
CA LEU A 7 -15.79 25.57 -10.08
C LEU A 7 -15.53 24.09 -9.85
N ARG A 8 -15.74 23.27 -10.88
CA ARG A 8 -15.45 21.83 -10.83
C ARG A 8 -13.95 21.55 -10.66
N GLU A 9 -13.09 22.25 -11.39
CA GLU A 9 -11.64 22.15 -11.23
C GLU A 9 -11.17 22.55 -9.82
N LYS A 10 -11.71 23.64 -9.25
CA LYS A 10 -11.44 24.01 -7.86
C LYS A 10 -11.90 22.94 -6.88
N ASN A 11 -13.06 22.33 -7.10
CA ASN A 11 -13.57 21.26 -6.25
C ASN A 11 -12.67 20.01 -6.34
N ILE A 12 -12.24 19.60 -7.53
CA ILE A 12 -11.29 18.51 -7.73
C ILE A 12 -9.99 18.76 -6.94
N LEU A 13 -9.40 19.94 -7.04
CA LEU A 13 -8.19 20.28 -6.31
C LEU A 13 -8.41 20.32 -4.77
N ARG A 14 -9.59 20.72 -4.31
CA ARG A 14 -9.98 20.66 -2.89
C ARG A 14 -10.03 19.21 -2.42
N MET A 15 -10.74 18.34 -3.16
CA MET A 15 -10.83 16.91 -2.84
C MET A 15 -9.44 16.27 -2.73
N LEU A 16 -8.54 16.60 -3.68
CA LEU A 16 -7.17 16.10 -3.68
C LEU A 16 -6.33 16.60 -2.50
N LYS A 17 -6.54 17.84 -2.04
CA LYS A 17 -5.88 18.35 -0.83
C LYS A 17 -6.34 17.63 0.44
N GLU A 18 -7.61 17.24 0.51
CA GLU A 18 -8.20 16.57 1.66
C GLU A 18 -7.86 15.07 1.70
N ARG A 19 -7.79 14.40 0.52
CA ARG A 19 -7.69 12.94 0.41
C ARG A 19 -6.40 12.44 -0.21
N GLN A 20 -5.54 13.31 -0.74
CA GLN A 20 -4.29 13.05 -1.48
C GLN A 20 -4.49 12.31 -2.82
N PHE A 21 -5.39 11.35 -2.88
CA PHE A 21 -5.85 10.64 -4.07
C PHE A 21 -7.38 10.66 -4.13
N VAL A 22 -7.94 10.79 -5.33
CA VAL A 22 -9.40 10.73 -5.54
C VAL A 22 -9.68 9.90 -6.80
N LYS A 23 -10.57 8.90 -6.66
CA LYS A 23 -11.01 8.06 -7.78
C LYS A 23 -11.86 8.87 -8.78
N VAL A 24 -11.78 8.52 -10.07
CA VAL A 24 -12.60 9.16 -11.12
C VAL A 24 -14.10 9.09 -10.77
N ASN A 25 -14.58 7.97 -10.24
CA ASN A 25 -15.98 7.80 -9.88
C ASN A 25 -16.41 8.72 -8.73
N GLU A 26 -15.56 8.97 -7.74
CA GLU A 26 -15.83 9.93 -6.66
C GLU A 26 -15.89 11.36 -7.19
N ILE A 27 -14.97 11.72 -8.11
CA ILE A 27 -14.99 13.03 -8.79
C ILE A 27 -16.30 13.19 -9.59
N MET A 28 -16.75 12.15 -10.28
CA MET A 28 -18.02 12.15 -11.03
C MET A 28 -19.22 12.40 -10.11
N GLN A 29 -19.31 11.67 -9.01
CA GLN A 29 -20.40 11.78 -8.03
C GLN A 29 -20.43 13.16 -7.34
N GLU A 30 -19.30 13.61 -6.83
CA GLU A 30 -19.20 14.88 -6.11
C GLU A 30 -19.46 16.11 -6.99
N ASN A 31 -19.25 15.99 -8.31
CA ASN A 31 -19.37 17.10 -9.25
C ASN A 31 -20.56 16.97 -10.22
N ASP A 32 -21.39 15.95 -10.08
CA ASP A 32 -22.49 15.63 -11.02
C ASP A 32 -22.00 15.70 -12.49
N ALA A 33 -20.89 15.01 -12.79
CA ALA A 33 -20.21 15.11 -14.07
C ALA A 33 -20.01 13.74 -14.72
N SER A 34 -20.10 13.69 -16.05
CA SER A 34 -19.80 12.47 -16.81
C SER A 34 -18.32 12.13 -16.77
N ILE A 35 -18.00 10.85 -16.96
CA ILE A 35 -16.60 10.36 -17.02
C ILE A 35 -15.77 11.10 -18.07
N SER A 36 -16.34 11.42 -19.23
CA SER A 36 -15.67 12.16 -20.31
C SER A 36 -15.35 13.61 -19.91
N THR A 37 -16.22 14.24 -19.13
CA THR A 37 -16.04 15.57 -18.58
C THR A 37 -14.91 15.54 -17.54
N VAL A 38 -14.96 14.62 -16.58
CA VAL A 38 -13.93 14.46 -15.54
C VAL A 38 -12.57 14.20 -16.16
N ARG A 39 -12.46 13.26 -17.11
CA ARG A 39 -11.19 12.97 -17.78
C ARG A 39 -10.60 14.19 -18.51
N ARG A 40 -11.45 15.04 -19.09
CA ARG A 40 -11.01 16.28 -19.75
C ARG A 40 -10.50 17.31 -18.74
N ASP A 41 -11.20 17.45 -17.62
CA ASP A 41 -10.77 18.38 -16.56
C ASP A 41 -9.46 17.92 -15.93
N LEU A 42 -9.32 16.63 -15.62
CA LEU A 42 -8.08 16.06 -15.10
C LEU A 42 -6.91 16.26 -16.09
N LYS A 43 -7.13 16.07 -17.40
CA LYS A 43 -6.11 16.32 -18.42
C LYS A 43 -5.66 17.79 -18.45
N ARG A 44 -6.59 18.75 -18.26
CA ARG A 44 -6.24 20.17 -18.21
C ARG A 44 -5.46 20.54 -16.94
N LEU A 45 -5.90 20.01 -15.81
CA LEU A 45 -5.22 20.24 -14.52
C LEU A 45 -3.81 19.63 -14.50
N GLU A 46 -3.63 18.47 -15.11
CA GLU A 46 -2.32 17.84 -15.30
C GLU A 46 -1.42 18.65 -16.21
N ALA A 47 -1.93 19.11 -17.37
CA ALA A 47 -1.18 20.00 -18.27
C ALA A 47 -0.81 21.34 -17.63
N ALA A 48 -1.56 21.77 -16.60
CA ALA A 48 -1.27 22.95 -15.80
C ALA A 48 -0.34 22.66 -14.60
N GLY A 49 0.19 21.43 -14.45
CA GLY A 49 1.07 21.02 -13.34
C GLY A 49 0.41 21.05 -11.97
N LYS A 50 -0.93 20.93 -11.90
CA LYS A 50 -1.68 21.03 -10.63
C LYS A 50 -1.99 19.68 -9.99
N LEU A 51 -1.91 18.62 -10.76
CA LEU A 51 -2.12 17.24 -10.32
C LEU A 51 -1.43 16.28 -11.29
N GLN A 52 -1.31 15.04 -10.88
CA GLN A 52 -0.91 13.91 -11.71
C GLN A 52 -2.10 12.94 -11.84
N ARG A 53 -2.38 12.49 -13.08
CA ARG A 53 -3.34 11.42 -13.32
C ARG A 53 -2.61 10.10 -13.12
N ILE A 54 -3.27 9.20 -12.43
CA ILE A 54 -2.78 7.84 -12.17
C ILE A 54 -3.90 6.85 -12.44
N TYR A 55 -3.59 5.55 -12.35
CA TYR A 55 -4.60 4.52 -12.55
C TYR A 55 -5.80 4.75 -11.62
N GLY A 56 -7.01 4.74 -12.20
CA GLY A 56 -8.26 4.90 -11.48
C GLY A 56 -8.59 6.31 -10.97
N GLY A 57 -7.70 7.32 -11.07
CA GLY A 57 -7.96 8.63 -10.47
C GLY A 57 -6.94 9.73 -10.74
N ALA A 58 -6.80 10.61 -9.76
CA ALA A 58 -5.81 11.69 -9.76
C ALA A 58 -5.27 11.93 -8.34
N ARG A 59 -4.05 12.49 -8.26
CA ARG A 59 -3.42 12.93 -7.01
C ARG A 59 -2.72 14.28 -7.20
N LEU A 60 -2.36 14.91 -6.10
CA LEU A 60 -1.40 16.03 -6.16
C LEU A 60 -0.02 15.49 -6.50
N GLU A 61 0.77 16.30 -7.22
CA GLU A 61 2.18 15.98 -7.43
C GLU A 61 2.91 15.88 -6.09
N THR A 62 3.65 14.79 -5.89
CA THR A 62 4.41 14.51 -4.67
C THR A 62 5.88 14.32 -5.01
N ASN A 63 6.78 14.70 -4.10
CA ASN A 63 8.19 14.40 -4.26
C ASN A 63 8.46 12.91 -3.98
N LEU A 64 9.54 12.37 -4.57
CA LEU A 64 9.94 10.97 -4.39
C LEU A 64 10.13 10.56 -2.91
N GLN A 65 10.50 11.52 -2.05
CA GLN A 65 10.72 11.32 -0.60
C GLN A 65 9.50 11.67 0.24
N ASP A 66 8.36 12.07 -0.39
CA ASP A 66 7.16 12.40 0.36
C ASP A 66 6.58 11.14 1.01
N GLU A 67 6.47 11.20 2.31
CA GLU A 67 5.93 10.13 3.13
C GLU A 67 4.73 10.63 3.93
N THR A 68 3.64 9.91 3.84
CA THR A 68 2.41 10.22 4.59
C THR A 68 2.46 9.57 5.97
N ASP A 69 2.10 10.32 7.01
CA ASP A 69 2.00 9.82 8.39
C ASP A 69 1.05 8.60 8.49
N PHE A 70 1.42 7.62 9.30
CA PHE A 70 0.63 6.40 9.52
C PHE A 70 -0.81 6.71 9.91
N ARG A 71 -1.04 7.72 10.78
CA ARG A 71 -2.38 8.13 11.23
C ARG A 71 -3.26 8.70 10.12
N VAL A 72 -2.64 9.31 9.12
CA VAL A 72 -3.34 9.79 7.93
C VAL A 72 -3.62 8.61 6.99
N LYS A 73 -2.60 7.80 6.69
CA LYS A 73 -2.75 6.60 5.85
C LYS A 73 -3.79 5.61 6.40
N SER A 74 -3.89 5.47 7.74
CA SER A 74 -4.85 4.55 8.36
C SER A 74 -6.32 4.95 8.14
N LYS A 75 -6.60 6.19 7.74
CA LYS A 75 -7.96 6.69 7.45
C LYS A 75 -8.29 6.70 5.96
N LEU A 76 -7.32 6.47 5.10
CA LEU A 76 -7.49 6.49 3.64
C LEU A 76 -7.78 5.08 3.11
N ASN A 77 -8.70 4.99 2.14
CA ASN A 77 -9.03 3.75 1.42
C ASN A 77 -9.33 2.57 2.35
N LEU A 78 -10.14 2.82 3.41
CA LEU A 78 -10.40 1.84 4.47
C LEU A 78 -11.12 0.59 3.95
N LEU A 79 -12.11 0.77 3.07
CA LEU A 79 -12.86 -0.35 2.51
C LEU A 79 -11.94 -1.24 1.66
N GLU A 80 -11.18 -0.62 0.77
CA GLU A 80 -10.23 -1.32 -0.10
C GLU A 80 -9.19 -2.09 0.70
N LYS A 81 -8.58 -1.44 1.71
CA LYS A 81 -7.60 -2.11 2.58
C LYS A 81 -8.19 -3.27 3.36
N ASN A 82 -9.43 -3.14 3.82
CA ASN A 82 -10.11 -4.20 4.55
C ASN A 82 -10.31 -5.44 3.65
N GLU A 83 -10.80 -5.25 2.43
CA GLU A 83 -10.98 -6.34 1.47
C GLU A 83 -9.64 -6.97 1.07
N ILE A 84 -8.61 -6.13 0.81
CA ILE A 84 -7.24 -6.59 0.51
C ILE A 84 -6.68 -7.39 1.70
N GLY A 85 -6.84 -6.87 2.93
CA GLY A 85 -6.36 -7.52 4.14
C GLY A 85 -7.05 -8.86 4.41
N LYS A 86 -8.37 -8.94 4.20
CA LYS A 86 -9.13 -10.18 4.27
C LYS A 86 -8.60 -11.21 3.27
N ARG A 87 -8.44 -10.82 2.01
CA ARG A 87 -7.92 -11.70 0.95
C ARG A 87 -6.50 -12.19 1.25
N ALA A 88 -5.64 -11.32 1.78
CA ALA A 88 -4.29 -11.67 2.18
C ALA A 88 -4.27 -12.66 3.36
N ALA A 89 -5.15 -12.46 4.34
CA ALA A 89 -5.24 -13.35 5.51
C ALA A 89 -5.70 -14.77 5.14
N GLU A 90 -6.55 -14.93 4.12
CA GLU A 90 -6.99 -16.25 3.61
C GLU A 90 -5.83 -17.12 3.08
N LEU A 91 -4.67 -16.52 2.79
CA LEU A 91 -3.48 -17.25 2.33
C LEU A 91 -2.68 -17.84 3.49
N VAL A 92 -2.88 -17.36 4.72
CA VAL A 92 -2.13 -17.79 5.91
C VAL A 92 -2.73 -19.07 6.48
N GLN A 93 -1.88 -19.98 6.94
CA GLN A 93 -2.28 -21.27 7.49
C GLN A 93 -1.90 -21.41 8.97
N ASP A 94 -2.50 -22.37 9.65
CA ASP A 94 -2.13 -22.72 11.01
C ASP A 94 -0.63 -23.10 11.11
N ASN A 95 0.00 -22.73 12.23
CA ASN A 95 1.40 -23.02 12.56
C ASN A 95 2.44 -22.35 11.65
N GLU A 96 2.07 -21.37 10.82
CA GLU A 96 3.02 -20.61 10.02
C GLU A 96 3.76 -19.54 10.83
N VAL A 97 4.93 -19.19 10.35
CA VAL A 97 5.71 -18.01 10.79
C VAL A 97 5.67 -16.99 9.67
N ILE A 98 5.01 -15.85 9.89
CA ILE A 98 4.87 -14.81 8.88
C ILE A 98 5.52 -13.50 9.30
N PHE A 99 5.92 -12.68 8.31
CA PHE A 99 6.35 -11.30 8.54
C PHE A 99 5.26 -10.33 8.08
N LEU A 100 4.88 -9.40 8.96
CA LEU A 100 4.00 -8.27 8.64
C LEU A 100 4.79 -6.96 8.74
N ASP A 101 4.85 -6.23 7.61
CA ASP A 101 5.43 -4.90 7.51
C ASP A 101 4.63 -3.85 8.32
N ALA A 102 5.26 -2.72 8.65
CA ALA A 102 4.66 -1.63 9.42
C ALA A 102 3.57 -0.81 8.67
N GLY A 103 2.95 -1.37 7.62
CA GLY A 103 1.98 -0.71 6.75
C GLY A 103 0.54 -0.66 7.30
N THR A 104 -0.26 0.27 6.81
CA THR A 104 -1.71 0.31 7.14
C THR A 104 -2.52 -0.74 6.38
N SER A 105 -2.05 -1.18 5.21
CA SER A 105 -2.67 -2.28 4.47
C SER A 105 -2.40 -3.63 5.13
N THR A 106 -1.21 -3.84 5.70
CA THR A 106 -0.89 -5.05 6.47
C THR A 106 -1.62 -5.07 7.81
N ALA A 107 -1.86 -3.91 8.44
CA ALA A 107 -2.68 -3.80 9.65
C ALA A 107 -4.10 -4.34 9.45
N SER A 108 -4.69 -4.18 8.26
CA SER A 108 -6.05 -4.64 7.97
C SER A 108 -6.20 -6.16 7.91
N MET A 109 -5.10 -6.92 7.85
CA MET A 109 -5.12 -8.39 7.91
C MET A 109 -5.42 -8.92 9.32
N ILE A 110 -5.00 -8.18 10.37
CA ILE A 110 -4.82 -8.71 11.73
C ILE A 110 -6.11 -9.31 12.30
N ALA A 111 -7.24 -8.62 12.12
CA ALA A 111 -8.53 -9.11 12.60
C ALA A 111 -8.94 -10.49 12.01
N TYR A 112 -8.47 -10.79 10.80
CA TYR A 112 -8.75 -12.05 10.12
C TYR A 112 -7.76 -13.17 10.44
N LEU A 113 -6.66 -12.86 11.16
CA LEU A 113 -5.65 -13.83 11.58
C LEU A 113 -5.96 -14.41 12.97
N ALA A 114 -6.89 -13.84 13.72
CA ALA A 114 -7.15 -14.17 15.12
C ALA A 114 -7.60 -15.62 15.37
N GLU A 115 -8.22 -16.27 14.38
CA GLU A 115 -8.70 -17.65 14.50
C GLU A 115 -7.63 -18.71 14.18
N LEU A 116 -6.48 -18.30 13.64
CA LEU A 116 -5.40 -19.21 13.24
C LEU A 116 -4.64 -19.74 14.47
N LYS A 117 -4.41 -21.04 14.50
CA LYS A 117 -3.74 -21.72 15.62
C LYS A 117 -2.23 -21.80 15.36
N GLY A 118 -1.45 -21.55 16.41
CA GLY A 118 0.00 -21.71 16.34
C GLY A 118 0.73 -20.69 15.45
N LEU A 119 0.04 -19.66 14.95
CA LEU A 119 0.62 -18.61 14.13
C LEU A 119 1.63 -17.80 14.97
N LEU A 120 2.81 -17.52 14.39
CA LEU A 120 3.78 -16.55 14.89
C LEU A 120 3.92 -15.41 13.90
N VAL A 121 3.66 -14.19 14.35
CA VAL A 121 3.85 -13.00 13.53
C VAL A 121 5.11 -12.26 13.97
N VAL A 122 6.02 -12.04 13.03
CA VAL A 122 7.18 -11.15 13.19
C VAL A 122 6.87 -9.82 12.52
N THR A 123 7.17 -8.71 13.17
CA THR A 123 6.92 -7.38 12.61
C THR A 123 7.97 -6.37 13.06
N ASN A 124 8.22 -5.37 12.23
CA ASN A 124 8.96 -4.15 12.59
C ASN A 124 8.02 -2.96 12.87
N GLY A 125 6.70 -3.17 12.86
CA GLY A 125 5.69 -2.13 13.06
C GLY A 125 5.22 -2.04 14.51
N LEU A 126 5.45 -0.90 15.19
CA LEU A 126 4.98 -0.70 16.56
C LEU A 126 3.44 -0.78 16.64
N SER A 127 2.72 -0.14 15.69
CA SER A 127 1.25 -0.19 15.65
C SER A 127 0.74 -1.60 15.30
N ILE A 128 1.46 -2.34 14.46
CA ILE A 128 1.15 -3.72 14.12
C ILE A 128 1.27 -4.62 15.35
N ALA A 129 2.38 -4.51 16.09
CA ALA A 129 2.58 -5.29 17.30
C ALA A 129 1.52 -5.01 18.38
N SER A 130 1.12 -3.74 18.53
CA SER A 130 0.02 -3.39 19.45
C SER A 130 -1.29 -4.06 19.04
N LEU A 131 -1.68 -3.96 17.76
CA LEU A 131 -2.90 -4.60 17.26
C LEU A 131 -2.87 -6.13 17.40
N LEU A 132 -1.74 -6.76 17.08
CA LEU A 132 -1.58 -8.22 17.25
C LEU A 132 -1.77 -8.66 18.71
N SER A 133 -1.27 -7.85 19.67
CA SER A 133 -1.47 -8.08 21.10
C SER A 133 -2.94 -7.95 21.52
N ASP A 134 -3.68 -7.01 20.93
CA ASP A 134 -5.12 -6.83 21.22
C ASP A 134 -5.95 -8.04 20.75
N PHE A 135 -5.45 -8.81 19.77
CA PHE A 135 -6.06 -10.04 19.25
C PHE A 135 -5.43 -11.33 19.83
N ASP A 136 -4.56 -11.23 20.85
CA ASP A 136 -3.86 -12.37 21.48
C ASP A 136 -3.05 -13.23 20.50
N ILE A 137 -2.53 -12.62 19.41
CA ILE A 137 -1.70 -13.30 18.41
C ILE A 137 -0.23 -13.27 18.87
N LYS A 138 0.42 -14.45 18.90
CA LYS A 138 1.83 -14.56 19.27
C LYS A 138 2.71 -13.73 18.37
N THR A 139 3.42 -12.75 18.95
CA THR A 139 4.13 -11.70 18.21
C THR A 139 5.60 -11.60 18.61
N CYS A 140 6.46 -11.42 17.62
CA CYS A 140 7.86 -11.01 17.80
C CYS A 140 8.06 -9.63 17.15
N LEU A 141 8.17 -8.57 17.97
CA LEU A 141 8.53 -7.25 17.49
C LEU A 141 10.05 -7.15 17.32
N VAL A 142 10.52 -6.87 16.11
CA VAL A 142 11.94 -6.68 15.83
C VAL A 142 12.36 -5.32 16.35
N GLY A 143 13.37 -5.28 17.23
CA GLY A 143 13.89 -4.04 17.81
C GLY A 143 14.61 -3.17 16.79
N GLY A 144 14.79 -1.88 17.13
CA GLY A 144 15.46 -0.90 16.26
C GLY A 144 15.10 0.53 16.63
N GLN A 145 15.53 1.49 15.83
CA GLN A 145 15.17 2.90 15.98
C GLN A 145 13.73 3.14 15.51
N LEU A 146 12.92 3.79 16.35
CA LEU A 146 11.54 4.13 15.98
C LEU A 146 11.50 5.34 15.06
N LYS A 147 10.98 5.15 13.85
CA LYS A 147 10.61 6.20 12.91
C LYS A 147 9.17 6.65 13.20
N ASN A 148 9.03 7.82 13.83
CA ASN A 148 7.74 8.30 14.33
C ASN A 148 6.64 8.43 13.26
N LYS A 149 7.00 8.81 12.03
CA LYS A 149 6.06 9.07 10.94
C LYS A 149 5.34 7.82 10.46
N THR A 150 6.06 6.72 10.29
CA THR A 150 5.53 5.42 9.84
C THR A 150 5.28 4.45 10.99
N ARG A 151 5.78 4.77 12.21
CA ARG A 151 5.79 3.88 13.39
C ARG A 151 6.50 2.56 13.12
N ALA A 152 7.43 2.57 12.17
CA ALA A 152 8.29 1.45 11.85
C ALA A 152 9.56 1.51 12.71
N LEU A 153 10.03 0.37 13.15
CA LEU A 153 11.37 0.18 13.67
C LEU A 153 12.32 -0.04 12.50
N ILE A 154 13.38 0.76 12.42
CA ILE A 154 14.35 0.82 11.33
C ILE A 154 15.77 0.73 11.90
N GLY A 155 16.76 0.55 11.02
CA GLY A 155 18.17 0.47 11.37
C GLY A 155 18.82 -0.83 10.92
N ALA A 156 20.14 -0.88 10.93
CA ALA A 156 20.93 -2.06 10.54
C ALA A 156 20.62 -3.27 11.43
N GLU A 157 20.40 -3.05 12.71
CA GLU A 157 20.04 -4.08 13.68
C GLU A 157 18.72 -4.81 13.35
N VAL A 158 17.75 -4.11 12.73
CA VAL A 158 16.52 -4.74 12.22
C VAL A 158 16.84 -5.68 11.06
N VAL A 159 17.63 -5.21 10.09
CA VAL A 159 18.05 -5.99 8.93
C VAL A 159 18.84 -7.23 9.36
N ASP A 160 19.84 -7.05 10.24
CA ASP A 160 20.68 -8.15 10.73
C ASP A 160 19.83 -9.19 11.50
N ARG A 161 18.86 -8.73 12.28
CA ARG A 161 17.94 -9.64 12.97
C ARG A 161 17.07 -10.41 12.01
N LEU A 162 16.48 -9.76 11.02
CA LEU A 162 15.65 -10.43 9.99
C LEU A 162 16.42 -11.50 9.22
N ARG A 163 17.69 -11.27 8.91
CA ARG A 163 18.56 -12.26 8.24
C ARG A 163 18.72 -13.56 9.02
N THR A 164 18.51 -13.56 10.33
CA THR A 164 18.55 -14.77 11.15
C THR A 164 17.25 -15.57 11.16
N PHE A 165 16.19 -15.05 10.56
CA PHE A 165 14.88 -15.68 10.50
C PHE A 165 14.60 -16.33 9.14
N ARG A 166 13.57 -17.17 9.09
CA ARG A 166 12.92 -17.66 7.87
C ARG A 166 11.41 -17.57 8.07
N PHE A 167 10.73 -17.15 7.02
CA PHE A 167 9.29 -16.97 7.04
C PHE A 167 8.62 -17.88 6.03
N ASP A 168 7.45 -18.40 6.36
CA ASP A 168 6.59 -19.05 5.38
C ASP A 168 6.08 -18.03 4.39
N ARG A 169 5.63 -16.87 4.90
CA ARG A 169 5.14 -15.76 4.08
C ARG A 169 5.57 -14.41 4.65
N CYS A 170 5.72 -13.44 3.75
CA CYS A 170 5.77 -12.04 4.16
C CYS A 170 4.70 -11.21 3.44
N PHE A 171 4.18 -10.23 4.15
CA PHE A 171 3.18 -9.29 3.63
C PHE A 171 3.70 -7.86 3.79
N MET A 172 3.87 -7.18 2.66
CA MET A 172 4.47 -5.85 2.57
C MET A 172 3.44 -4.80 2.17
N GLY A 173 3.55 -3.61 2.75
CA GLY A 173 2.97 -2.41 2.14
C GLY A 173 3.93 -1.80 1.12
N THR A 174 3.40 -0.98 0.21
CA THR A 174 4.20 -0.20 -0.73
C THR A 174 3.70 1.23 -0.83
N ASN A 175 4.56 2.14 -1.30
CA ASN A 175 4.17 3.50 -1.63
C ASN A 175 3.96 3.67 -3.14
N GLY A 176 4.66 2.89 -3.95
CA GLY A 176 4.53 2.93 -5.40
C GLY A 176 4.79 1.58 -6.05
N ILE A 177 4.04 1.33 -7.11
CA ILE A 177 4.15 0.18 -8.02
C ILE A 177 4.26 0.73 -9.42
N ASP A 178 5.41 0.55 -10.05
CA ASP A 178 5.67 1.02 -11.40
C ASP A 178 6.19 -0.13 -12.26
N ARG A 179 5.76 -0.17 -13.51
CA ARG A 179 6.10 -1.27 -14.43
C ARG A 179 7.61 -1.40 -14.67
N VAL A 180 8.34 -0.29 -14.64
CA VAL A 180 9.78 -0.24 -14.91
C VAL A 180 10.60 -0.19 -13.62
N GLN A 181 10.13 0.61 -12.65
CA GLN A 181 10.84 0.84 -11.39
C GLN A 181 10.54 -0.22 -10.33
N GLY A 182 9.55 -1.09 -10.55
CA GLY A 182 9.16 -2.11 -9.57
C GLY A 182 8.46 -1.52 -8.35
N LEU A 183 8.75 -2.08 -7.19
CA LEU A 183 8.14 -1.73 -5.90
C LEU A 183 9.00 -0.73 -5.13
N THR A 184 8.41 0.40 -4.73
CA THR A 184 9.17 1.53 -4.18
C THR A 184 8.59 2.08 -2.89
N THR A 185 9.46 2.68 -2.07
CA THR A 185 9.14 3.39 -0.81
C THR A 185 9.99 4.66 -0.69
N PRO A 186 9.55 5.70 0.06
CA PRO A 186 10.32 6.94 0.21
C PRO A 186 11.63 6.80 1.01
N ASP A 187 11.76 5.76 1.83
CA ASP A 187 12.83 5.62 2.81
C ASP A 187 13.73 4.41 2.50
N ILE A 188 15.04 4.65 2.40
CA ILE A 188 16.03 3.61 2.06
C ILE A 188 16.17 2.53 3.16
N GLN A 189 15.99 2.89 4.43
CA GLN A 189 16.08 1.92 5.52
C GLN A 189 14.85 1.02 5.55
N GLU A 190 13.66 1.57 5.26
CA GLU A 190 12.46 0.76 5.06
C GLU A 190 12.59 -0.14 3.83
N ALA A 191 13.18 0.36 2.74
CA ALA A 191 13.45 -0.44 1.54
C ALA A 191 14.34 -1.65 1.85
N GLN A 192 15.41 -1.46 2.63
CA GLN A 192 16.32 -2.55 3.04
C GLN A 192 15.60 -3.60 3.88
N ILE A 193 14.74 -3.18 4.82
CA ILE A 193 13.95 -4.10 5.66
C ILE A 193 12.99 -4.91 4.79
N LYS A 194 12.28 -4.26 3.88
CA LYS A 194 11.34 -4.92 2.96
C LYS A 194 12.05 -5.93 2.06
N SER A 195 13.14 -5.54 1.43
CA SER A 195 13.97 -6.44 0.60
C SER A 195 14.44 -7.64 1.40
N THR A 196 15.01 -7.43 2.60
CA THR A 196 15.47 -8.51 3.47
C THR A 196 14.33 -9.46 3.86
N ALA A 197 13.16 -8.94 4.22
CA ALA A 197 12.02 -9.78 4.57
C ALA A 197 11.53 -10.63 3.38
N ILE A 198 11.53 -10.08 2.17
CA ILE A 198 11.23 -10.83 0.93
C ILE A 198 12.25 -11.96 0.72
N GLU A 199 13.55 -11.65 0.81
CA GLU A 199 14.64 -12.63 0.67
C GLU A 199 14.58 -13.76 1.72
N GLN A 200 14.04 -13.49 2.90
CA GLN A 200 13.92 -14.47 3.99
C GLN A 200 12.59 -15.27 3.95
N SER A 201 11.72 -15.01 2.98
CA SER A 201 10.40 -15.63 2.89
C SER A 201 10.30 -16.63 1.75
N ARG A 202 9.49 -17.67 1.93
CA ARG A 202 9.16 -18.62 0.86
C ARG A 202 8.22 -17.99 -0.15
N ASP A 203 7.18 -17.29 0.33
CA ASP A 203 6.22 -16.58 -0.49
C ASP A 203 6.14 -15.12 -0.05
N ALA A 204 6.22 -14.18 -1.01
CA ALA A 204 6.17 -12.75 -0.73
C ALA A 204 4.95 -12.09 -1.38
N TYR A 205 4.23 -11.29 -0.59
CA TYR A 205 3.01 -10.60 -1.02
C TYR A 205 3.12 -9.11 -0.76
N VAL A 206 2.60 -8.31 -1.71
CA VAL A 206 2.49 -6.86 -1.57
C VAL A 206 1.02 -6.44 -1.61
N LEU A 207 0.58 -5.77 -0.56
CA LEU A 207 -0.78 -5.28 -0.39
C LEU A 207 -0.86 -3.83 -0.84
N ALA A 208 -1.65 -3.57 -1.86
CA ALA A 208 -1.75 -2.24 -2.47
C ALA A 208 -3.17 -1.91 -2.90
N ASP A 209 -3.69 -0.78 -2.49
CA ASP A 209 -4.86 -0.20 -3.13
C ASP A 209 -4.50 0.41 -4.50
N CYS A 210 -5.51 0.60 -5.37
CA CYS A 210 -5.30 1.06 -6.76
C CYS A 210 -4.54 2.39 -6.87
N SER A 211 -4.48 3.21 -5.80
CA SER A 211 -3.73 4.47 -5.78
C SER A 211 -2.21 4.30 -5.83
N LYS A 212 -1.71 3.09 -5.67
CA LYS A 212 -0.26 2.78 -5.64
C LYS A 212 0.30 2.47 -7.02
N PHE A 213 -0.53 2.11 -7.98
CA PHE A 213 -0.10 1.84 -9.34
C PHE A 213 0.30 3.11 -10.09
N ASP A 214 1.24 2.94 -11.03
CA ASP A 214 1.86 4.03 -11.81
C ASP A 214 2.49 5.10 -10.91
N GLN A 215 3.05 4.66 -9.77
CA GLN A 215 3.70 5.50 -8.78
C GLN A 215 5.12 5.03 -8.53
N THR A 216 6.01 6.00 -8.31
CA THR A 216 7.41 5.76 -7.95
C THR A 216 7.77 6.59 -6.72
N SER A 217 8.51 5.99 -5.80
CA SER A 217 9.14 6.65 -4.66
C SER A 217 10.66 6.50 -4.73
N PHE A 218 11.39 7.10 -3.80
CA PHE A 218 12.83 7.26 -3.86
C PHE A 218 13.61 5.95 -3.90
N ALA A 219 13.25 4.95 -3.09
CA ALA A 219 14.00 3.72 -2.93
C ALA A 219 13.20 2.51 -3.43
N ARG A 220 13.79 1.74 -4.36
CA ARG A 220 13.29 0.45 -4.81
C ARG A 220 13.64 -0.62 -3.79
N PHE A 221 12.70 -1.55 -3.52
CA PHE A 221 12.94 -2.66 -2.60
C PHE A 221 12.73 -4.06 -3.21
N ALA A 222 12.03 -4.19 -4.35
CA ALA A 222 11.86 -5.45 -5.06
C ALA A 222 11.45 -5.23 -6.52
N ASP A 223 11.64 -6.25 -7.34
CA ASP A 223 11.04 -6.37 -8.66
C ASP A 223 9.61 -6.90 -8.56
N LEU A 224 8.79 -6.63 -9.58
CA LEU A 224 7.40 -7.12 -9.61
C LEU A 224 7.32 -8.64 -9.69
N GLN A 225 8.34 -9.28 -10.24
CA GLN A 225 8.43 -10.75 -10.39
C GLN A 225 8.73 -11.47 -9.08
N ASP A 226 9.29 -10.76 -8.09
CA ASP A 226 9.69 -11.33 -6.80
C ASP A 226 8.51 -11.52 -5.84
N VAL A 227 7.33 -11.01 -6.18
CA VAL A 227 6.18 -10.97 -5.29
C VAL A 227 4.85 -11.27 -6.00
N THR A 228 3.83 -11.60 -5.23
CA THR A 228 2.44 -11.58 -5.66
C THR A 228 1.76 -10.30 -5.15
N ILE A 229 1.18 -9.50 -6.05
CA ILE A 229 0.48 -8.27 -5.69
C ILE A 229 -0.97 -8.61 -5.34
N ILE A 230 -1.46 -8.15 -4.18
CA ILE A 230 -2.88 -8.26 -3.76
C ILE A 230 -3.47 -6.85 -3.80
N ALA A 231 -4.48 -6.65 -4.65
CA ALA A 231 -5.06 -5.31 -4.85
C ALA A 231 -6.58 -5.34 -5.02
N ASP A 232 -7.23 -4.20 -4.75
CA ASP A 232 -8.66 -3.98 -4.98
C ASP A 232 -9.01 -3.85 -6.47
N GLU A 233 -8.08 -3.33 -7.27
CA GLU A 233 -8.22 -3.17 -8.71
C GLU A 233 -6.83 -3.15 -9.36
N CYS A 234 -6.60 -4.02 -10.33
CA CYS A 234 -5.33 -4.14 -11.05
C CYS A 234 -5.37 -3.46 -12.41
N PRO A 235 -4.31 -2.74 -12.81
CA PRO A 235 -4.22 -2.16 -14.15
C PRO A 235 -4.05 -3.24 -15.24
N GLU A 236 -4.46 -2.91 -16.46
CA GLU A 236 -4.38 -3.83 -17.60
C GLU A 236 -2.97 -4.36 -17.87
N TRP A 237 -1.93 -3.52 -17.68
CA TRP A 237 -0.56 -3.97 -17.89
C TRP A 237 -0.14 -5.09 -16.91
N LEU A 238 -0.69 -5.10 -15.69
CA LEU A 238 -0.45 -6.18 -14.73
C LEU A 238 -1.22 -7.45 -15.10
N LYS A 239 -2.47 -7.29 -15.57
CA LYS A 239 -3.35 -8.41 -15.95
C LYS A 239 -2.89 -9.14 -17.21
N THR A 240 -2.23 -8.43 -18.12
CA THR A 240 -1.78 -8.98 -19.40
C THR A 240 -0.36 -9.54 -19.39
N ASP A 241 0.43 -9.24 -18.38
CA ASP A 241 1.80 -9.72 -18.26
C ASP A 241 1.84 -11.08 -17.55
N GLN A 242 2.11 -12.15 -18.31
CA GLN A 242 2.13 -13.52 -17.80
C GLN A 242 3.28 -13.84 -16.83
N GLN A 243 4.26 -12.96 -16.70
CA GLN A 243 5.38 -13.13 -15.77
C GLN A 243 5.09 -12.56 -14.39
N LEU A 244 3.99 -11.80 -14.23
CA LEU A 244 3.63 -11.13 -13.00
C LEU A 244 2.49 -11.86 -12.29
N ASN A 245 2.60 -11.98 -10.98
CA ASN A 245 1.59 -12.62 -10.14
C ASN A 245 0.73 -11.57 -9.44
N TYR A 246 -0.58 -11.73 -9.51
CA TYR A 246 -1.51 -10.85 -8.79
C TYR A 246 -2.77 -11.60 -8.33
N LEU A 247 -3.38 -11.08 -7.29
CA LEU A 247 -4.70 -11.47 -6.78
C LEU A 247 -5.54 -10.21 -6.69
N GLU A 248 -6.56 -10.11 -7.54
CA GLU A 248 -7.53 -9.02 -7.49
C GLU A 248 -8.69 -9.41 -6.59
N VAL A 249 -9.07 -8.51 -5.68
CA VAL A 249 -10.19 -8.74 -4.78
C VAL A 249 -11.50 -8.66 -5.57
N GLN A 250 -12.31 -9.71 -5.50
CA GLN A 250 -13.62 -9.72 -6.13
C GLN A 250 -14.58 -8.83 -5.32
N LYS A 251 -15.23 -7.89 -6.00
CA LYS A 251 -16.27 -7.01 -5.43
C LYS A 251 -17.59 -7.75 -5.30
#